data_17c49f9b3f7926deefc8e7bf656a0346
#
_entry.id   17c49f9b3f7926deefc8e7bf656a0346
#
_cell.length_a   1.000
_cell.length_b   1.000
_cell.length_c   1.000
_cell.angle_alpha   90.00
_cell.angle_beta   90.00
_cell.angle_gamma   90.00
#
_symmetry.space_group_name_H-M   'P 1'
#
loop_
_entity.id
_entity.type
_entity.pdbx_description
1 polymer ?
#
loop_
_entity_poly.entity_id
_entity_poly.type
_entity_poly.pdbx_seq_one_letter_code
_entity_poly.pdbx_strand_id
1 'polypeptide(L)'
;VLASAGLGSRRACEELITTGRVEVDRKVVTTLGSRVDLRTQEIRVDGERLPNPKRVVYMLHKPVGVVTTNADPTGRPRVVDLVPGEQRLFAIGRLDRMSEGLILLTNDGGLANLLAHPRYGVEKKYLVQVAGVPSDELLERLRRGIRLAEAEVHAKRVSIRSQHKQSAVLEMVLDEGKNREIRRMLATLGHKVHQLKRVAVGGLSLGNLLPGQWRQLTWSEIESLRKDAIAAVGADAEREPPRPRGPVRGPRPGGPPRRPGMR
;
A
#
# COMPACT_ATOMS: atom_id res chain seq x y z
N VAL A 1 15.00 5.31 7.20
CA VAL A 1 15.81 4.91 8.34
C VAL A 1 15.32 5.61 9.59
N LEU A 2 15.42 6.95 9.73
CA LEU A 2 15.07 7.70 10.95
C LEU A 2 13.64 7.41 11.45
N ALA A 3 12.64 7.44 10.56
CA ALA A 3 11.26 7.16 10.92
C ALA A 3 11.04 5.70 11.41
N SER A 4 11.77 4.74 10.84
CA SER A 4 11.75 3.33 11.29
C SER A 4 12.43 3.13 12.65
N ALA A 5 13.37 4.00 13.00
CA ALA A 5 14.03 4.03 14.30
C ALA A 5 13.19 4.72 15.40
N GLY A 6 12.02 5.28 15.05
CA GLY A 6 11.09 5.85 16.03
C GLY A 6 11.14 7.38 16.17
N LEU A 7 12.02 8.08 15.47
CA LEU A 7 12.26 9.52 15.65
C LEU A 7 11.12 10.44 15.13
N GLY A 8 10.07 9.88 14.57
CA GLY A 8 8.96 10.70 14.13
C GLY A 8 8.33 10.24 12.80
N SER A 9 7.46 11.06 12.21
CA SER A 9 6.96 10.84 10.87
C SER A 9 8.07 11.03 9.84
N ARG A 10 7.87 10.57 8.58
CA ARG A 10 8.84 10.85 7.50
C ARG A 10 9.09 12.34 7.35
N ARG A 11 8.04 13.17 7.38
CA ARG A 11 8.14 14.65 7.30
C ARG A 11 8.91 15.25 8.48
N ALA A 12 8.65 14.80 9.71
CA ALA A 12 9.43 15.23 10.86
C ALA A 12 10.91 14.83 10.76
N CYS A 13 11.19 13.65 10.20
CA CYS A 13 12.57 13.23 9.96
C CYS A 13 13.25 14.00 8.82
N GLU A 14 12.50 14.45 7.82
CA GLU A 14 12.99 15.37 6.78
C GLU A 14 13.43 16.71 7.37
N GLU A 15 12.68 17.22 8.34
CA GLU A 15 13.04 18.44 9.09
C GLU A 15 14.34 18.25 9.89
N LEU A 16 14.54 17.11 10.57
CA LEU A 16 15.81 16.81 11.25
C LEU A 16 17.00 16.81 10.29
N ILE A 17 16.83 16.33 9.07
CA ILE A 17 17.89 16.32 8.05
C ILE A 17 18.19 17.75 7.59
N THR A 18 17.17 18.50 7.18
CA THR A 18 17.35 19.84 6.61
C THR A 18 17.89 20.84 7.63
N THR A 19 17.64 20.65 8.93
CA THR A 19 18.18 21.46 10.01
C THR A 19 19.59 21.05 10.47
N GLY A 20 20.22 20.05 9.80
CA GLY A 20 21.59 19.64 10.08
C GLY A 20 21.77 18.84 11.37
N ARG A 21 20.70 18.24 11.91
CA ARG A 21 20.71 17.46 13.16
C ARG A 21 21.12 16.01 12.95
N VAL A 22 21.28 15.56 11.69
CA VAL A 22 21.61 14.18 11.32
C VAL A 22 23.05 14.11 10.85
N GLU A 23 23.79 13.16 11.41
CA GLU A 23 25.16 12.82 11.00
C GLU A 23 25.24 11.38 10.50
N VAL A 24 26.07 11.17 9.48
CA VAL A 24 26.47 9.84 8.97
C VAL A 24 28.00 9.80 9.04
N ASP A 25 28.56 8.84 9.80
CA ASP A 25 30.00 8.72 10.03
C ASP A 25 30.62 10.05 10.51
N ARG A 26 29.94 10.75 11.44
CA ARG A 26 30.29 12.05 12.02
C ARG A 26 30.33 13.22 11.01
N LYS A 27 29.71 13.06 9.84
CA LYS A 27 29.52 14.14 8.86
C LYS A 27 28.07 14.55 8.82
N VAL A 28 27.79 15.83 8.96
CA VAL A 28 26.43 16.37 8.89
C VAL A 28 25.85 16.17 7.49
N VAL A 29 24.61 15.66 7.43
CA VAL A 29 23.87 15.41 6.20
C VAL A 29 22.62 16.29 6.19
N THR A 30 22.51 17.18 5.21
CA THR A 30 21.36 18.10 5.04
C THR A 30 20.53 17.78 3.79
N THR A 31 21.03 16.89 2.93
CA THR A 31 20.38 16.55 1.64
C THR A 31 19.34 15.47 1.83
N LEU A 32 18.08 15.78 1.52
CA LEU A 32 17.01 14.78 1.50
C LEU A 32 17.26 13.69 0.45
N GLY A 33 16.87 12.47 0.77
CA GLY A 33 17.07 11.31 -0.13
C GLY A 33 18.46 10.70 -0.06
N SER A 34 19.37 11.20 0.78
CA SER A 34 20.67 10.57 1.03
C SER A 34 20.52 9.10 1.41
N ARG A 35 21.31 8.24 0.76
CA ARG A 35 21.28 6.80 1.00
C ARG A 35 22.39 6.43 1.98
N VAL A 36 22.06 5.54 2.91
CA VAL A 36 22.98 5.05 3.94
C VAL A 36 22.92 3.52 4.02
N ASP A 37 24.05 2.88 4.28
CA ASP A 37 24.11 1.44 4.58
C ASP A 37 24.26 1.26 6.10
N LEU A 38 23.19 0.83 6.76
CA LEU A 38 23.14 0.60 8.21
C LEU A 38 24.06 -0.51 8.71
N ARG A 39 24.66 -1.30 7.82
CA ARG A 39 25.63 -2.36 8.20
C ARG A 39 27.02 -1.82 8.36
N THR A 40 27.36 -0.73 7.69
CA THR A 40 28.71 -0.19 7.61
C THR A 40 28.82 1.23 8.10
N GLN A 41 27.70 1.98 8.15
CA GLN A 41 27.68 3.40 8.50
C GLN A 41 26.95 3.66 9.82
N GLU A 42 27.53 4.52 10.64
CA GLU A 42 26.93 4.99 11.88
C GLU A 42 26.09 6.24 11.63
N ILE A 43 24.84 6.22 12.10
CA ILE A 43 23.96 7.38 12.04
C ILE A 43 23.80 7.94 13.46
N ARG A 44 23.90 9.25 13.59
CA ARG A 44 23.61 10.00 14.81
C ARG A 44 22.56 11.07 14.56
N VAL A 45 21.81 11.38 15.59
CA VAL A 45 20.87 12.51 15.60
C VAL A 45 21.10 13.26 16.90
N ASP A 46 21.41 14.56 16.79
CA ASP A 46 21.80 15.40 17.93
C ASP A 46 22.98 14.80 18.73
N GLY A 47 23.93 14.18 18.05
CA GLY A 47 25.09 13.54 18.66
C GLY A 47 24.82 12.14 19.21
N GLU A 48 23.57 11.73 19.40
CA GLU A 48 23.21 10.40 19.89
C GLU A 48 23.10 9.36 18.75
N ARG A 49 23.62 8.16 19.00
CA ARG A 49 23.55 7.08 18.03
C ARG A 49 22.12 6.65 17.78
N LEU A 50 21.76 6.54 16.49
CA LEU A 50 20.43 6.10 16.09
C LEU A 50 20.16 4.66 16.57
N PRO A 51 19.06 4.43 17.32
CA PRO A 51 18.67 3.07 17.70
C PRO A 51 18.32 2.24 16.46
N ASN A 52 18.71 0.97 16.49
CA ASN A 52 18.37 0.00 15.44
C ASN A 52 17.40 -1.06 16.00
N PRO A 53 16.10 -0.73 16.10
CA PRO A 53 15.13 -1.62 16.68
C PRO A 53 14.94 -2.87 15.82
N LYS A 54 14.74 -4.02 16.49
CA LYS A 54 14.40 -5.27 15.82
C LYS A 54 13.17 -5.07 14.93
N ARG A 55 13.25 -5.51 13.68
CA ARG A 55 12.11 -5.46 12.76
C ARG A 55 11.03 -6.43 13.20
N VAL A 56 9.81 -5.94 13.27
CA VAL A 56 8.63 -6.71 13.68
C VAL A 56 7.49 -6.48 12.70
N VAL A 57 6.66 -7.50 12.53
CA VAL A 57 5.42 -7.42 11.75
C VAL A 57 4.32 -8.10 12.55
N TYR A 58 3.23 -7.41 12.76
CA TYR A 58 2.05 -7.93 13.43
C TYR A 58 0.88 -8.00 12.47
N MET A 59 0.13 -9.07 12.53
CA MET A 59 -1.18 -9.19 11.93
C MET A 59 -2.22 -8.86 12.98
N LEU A 60 -3.09 -7.91 12.69
CA LEU A 60 -4.20 -7.50 13.54
C LEU A 60 -5.52 -7.75 12.80
N HIS A 61 -6.51 -8.32 13.47
CA HIS A 61 -7.89 -8.25 13.02
C HIS A 61 -8.49 -6.90 13.47
N LYS A 62 -8.38 -5.90 12.60
CA LYS A 62 -8.94 -4.58 12.89
C LYS A 62 -10.45 -4.66 13.09
N PRO A 63 -11.01 -4.25 14.21
CA PRO A 63 -12.46 -4.18 14.40
C PRO A 63 -13.07 -2.95 13.70
N VAL A 64 -14.37 -2.94 13.51
CA VAL A 64 -15.14 -1.76 13.10
C VAL A 64 -15.00 -0.66 14.16
N GLY A 65 -15.03 0.60 13.75
CA GLY A 65 -14.94 1.77 14.64
C GLY A 65 -13.52 2.33 14.84
N VAL A 66 -12.49 1.51 14.65
CA VAL A 66 -11.08 1.88 14.78
C VAL A 66 -10.55 2.52 13.51
N VAL A 67 -9.73 3.57 13.63
CA VAL A 67 -9.14 4.28 12.49
C VAL A 67 -7.72 3.79 12.17
N THR A 68 -7.35 3.78 10.89
CA THR A 68 -6.01 3.42 10.43
C THR A 68 -5.15 4.69 10.30
N THR A 69 -4.55 5.10 11.39
CA THR A 69 -3.65 6.28 11.46
C THR A 69 -2.69 6.14 12.63
N ASN A 70 -1.55 6.83 12.57
CA ASN A 70 -0.62 6.96 13.68
C ASN A 70 -0.94 8.17 14.58
N ALA A 71 -1.68 9.16 14.07
CA ALA A 71 -2.13 10.31 14.82
C ALA A 71 -3.59 10.61 14.47
N ASP A 72 -4.41 10.86 15.47
CA ASP A 72 -5.80 11.26 15.29
C ASP A 72 -6.14 12.45 16.20
N PRO A 73 -6.35 13.64 15.64
CA PRO A 73 -6.61 14.84 16.43
C PRO A 73 -7.97 14.78 17.16
N THR A 74 -8.87 13.87 16.76
CA THR A 74 -10.20 13.71 17.38
C THR A 74 -10.24 12.64 18.47
N GLY A 75 -9.09 12.02 18.81
CA GLY A 75 -8.99 11.03 19.90
C GLY A 75 -9.68 9.68 19.63
N ARG A 76 -10.01 9.35 18.37
CA ARG A 76 -10.62 8.04 18.05
C ARG A 76 -9.61 6.90 18.25
N PRO A 77 -10.06 5.70 18.65
CA PRO A 77 -9.22 4.52 18.77
C PRO A 77 -8.47 4.24 17.46
N ARG A 78 -7.15 4.04 17.53
CA ARG A 78 -6.28 3.80 16.36
C ARG A 78 -5.83 2.34 16.33
N VAL A 79 -5.53 1.82 15.13
CA VAL A 79 -5.01 0.46 14.97
C VAL A 79 -3.70 0.23 15.73
N VAL A 80 -2.87 1.27 15.87
CA VAL A 80 -1.59 1.18 16.58
C VAL A 80 -1.76 1.04 18.09
N ASP A 81 -2.88 1.47 18.65
CA ASP A 81 -3.17 1.35 20.08
C ASP A 81 -3.62 -0.06 20.49
N LEU A 82 -4.00 -0.90 19.51
CA LEU A 82 -4.45 -2.28 19.75
C LEU A 82 -3.30 -3.29 19.84
N VAL A 83 -2.11 -2.93 19.41
CA VAL A 83 -0.93 -3.80 19.45
C VAL A 83 0.08 -3.19 20.42
N PRO A 84 0.24 -3.79 21.63
CA PRO A 84 1.16 -3.27 22.63
C PRO A 84 2.62 -3.44 22.19
N GLY A 85 3.46 -2.52 22.61
CA GLY A 85 4.91 -2.56 22.34
C GLY A 85 5.53 -1.18 22.45
N GLU A 86 6.80 -1.14 22.80
CA GLU A 86 7.59 0.10 22.92
C GLU A 86 7.99 0.68 21.55
N GLN A 87 7.92 -0.16 20.50
CA GLN A 87 8.36 0.24 19.17
C GLN A 87 7.28 1.01 18.45
N ARG A 88 7.69 2.05 17.74
CA ARG A 88 6.79 2.78 16.86
C ARG A 88 6.37 1.93 15.68
N LEU A 89 5.09 1.55 15.66
CA LEU A 89 4.47 0.82 14.56
C LEU A 89 3.69 1.74 13.63
N PHE A 90 3.54 1.32 12.39
CA PHE A 90 2.63 1.93 11.41
C PHE A 90 1.95 0.85 10.56
N ALA A 91 0.76 1.18 10.06
CA ALA A 91 -0.04 0.24 9.29
C ALA A 91 0.48 0.11 7.85
N ILE A 92 0.45 -1.11 7.31
CA ILE A 92 0.68 -1.41 5.89
C ILE A 92 -0.64 -1.28 5.14
N GLY A 93 -0.80 -0.20 4.38
CA GLY A 93 -2.07 0.15 3.77
C GLY A 93 -3.11 0.61 4.81
N ARG A 94 -4.35 0.69 4.37
CA ARG A 94 -5.43 1.21 5.21
C ARG A 94 -6.70 0.36 5.09
N LEU A 95 -7.50 0.37 6.15
CA LEU A 95 -8.90 -0.01 6.16
C LEU A 95 -9.70 1.18 6.71
N ASP A 96 -10.84 1.47 6.11
CA ASP A 96 -11.75 2.51 6.61
C ASP A 96 -12.24 2.20 8.03
N ARG A 97 -12.73 3.21 8.75
CA ARG A 97 -13.29 3.05 10.10
C ARG A 97 -14.37 1.98 10.16
N MET A 98 -15.26 1.93 9.16
CA MET A 98 -16.37 0.98 9.05
C MET A 98 -16.02 -0.31 8.29
N SER A 99 -14.74 -0.57 8.04
CA SER A 99 -14.25 -1.83 7.48
C SER A 99 -13.46 -2.58 8.53
N GLU A 100 -13.49 -3.91 8.47
CA GLU A 100 -12.81 -4.80 9.41
C GLU A 100 -11.86 -5.77 8.72
N GLY A 101 -11.14 -6.54 9.51
CA GLY A 101 -10.34 -7.63 9.02
C GLY A 101 -8.83 -7.41 9.08
N LEU A 102 -8.10 -8.16 8.28
CA LEU A 102 -6.66 -8.23 8.30
C LEU A 102 -6.01 -6.88 7.99
N ILE A 103 -5.22 -6.36 8.92
CA ILE A 103 -4.29 -5.27 8.70
C ILE A 103 -2.92 -5.65 9.28
N LEU A 104 -1.86 -5.23 8.60
CA LEU A 104 -0.49 -5.45 9.06
C LEU A 104 0.05 -4.18 9.69
N LEU A 105 0.77 -4.32 10.81
CA LEU A 105 1.49 -3.25 11.49
C LEU A 105 2.96 -3.61 11.56
N THR A 106 3.86 -2.66 11.30
CA THR A 106 5.30 -2.90 11.28
C THR A 106 6.10 -1.65 11.58
N ASN A 107 7.38 -1.82 11.90
CA ASN A 107 8.40 -0.77 11.89
C ASN A 107 9.33 -0.87 10.65
N ASP A 108 9.12 -1.86 9.76
CA ASP A 108 9.88 -2.02 8.50
C ASP A 108 9.23 -1.23 7.35
N GLY A 109 9.76 -0.04 7.06
CA GLY A 109 9.29 0.79 5.95
C GLY A 109 9.52 0.18 4.56
N GLY A 110 10.52 -0.68 4.39
CA GLY A 110 10.79 -1.39 3.14
C GLY A 110 9.68 -2.41 2.84
N LEU A 111 9.35 -3.23 3.83
CA LEU A 111 8.24 -4.18 3.71
C LEU A 111 6.91 -3.47 3.51
N ALA A 112 6.67 -2.37 4.24
CA ALA A 112 5.43 -1.60 4.09
C ALA A 112 5.25 -1.05 2.68
N ASN A 113 6.31 -0.50 2.08
CA ASN A 113 6.27 -0.04 0.70
C ASN A 113 6.01 -1.19 -0.28
N LEU A 114 6.68 -2.33 -0.10
CA LEU A 114 6.53 -3.51 -0.94
C LEU A 114 5.08 -4.03 -0.97
N LEU A 115 4.40 -4.07 0.17
CA LEU A 115 3.05 -4.64 0.29
C LEU A 115 1.93 -3.62 0.01
N ALA A 116 2.18 -2.32 0.20
CA ALA A 116 1.17 -1.28 0.06
C ALA A 116 1.16 -0.59 -1.31
N HIS A 117 2.31 -0.50 -1.97
CA HIS A 117 2.41 0.28 -3.20
C HIS A 117 1.79 -0.46 -4.39
N PRO A 118 0.89 0.17 -5.19
CA PRO A 118 0.15 -0.48 -6.27
C PRO A 118 1.02 -1.18 -7.31
N ARG A 119 2.22 -0.64 -7.58
CA ARG A 119 3.16 -1.23 -8.56
C ARG A 119 3.56 -2.68 -8.28
N TYR A 120 3.37 -3.15 -7.04
CA TYR A 120 3.71 -4.54 -6.67
C TYR A 120 2.51 -5.48 -6.76
N GLY A 121 1.31 -4.98 -7.09
CA GLY A 121 0.14 -5.80 -7.38
C GLY A 121 -0.27 -6.80 -6.30
N VAL A 122 0.14 -6.59 -5.04
CA VAL A 122 -0.15 -7.54 -3.95
C VAL A 122 -1.66 -7.66 -3.76
N GLU A 123 -2.20 -8.84 -3.99
CA GLU A 123 -3.63 -9.10 -3.92
C GLU A 123 -4.17 -8.95 -2.50
N LYS A 124 -5.35 -8.37 -2.39
CA LYS A 124 -6.11 -8.26 -1.14
C LYS A 124 -7.49 -8.89 -1.36
N LYS A 125 -7.82 -9.87 -0.53
CA LYS A 125 -9.10 -10.59 -0.63
C LYS A 125 -10.07 -10.04 0.41
N TYR A 126 -11.30 -9.80 -0.04
CA TYR A 126 -12.37 -9.24 0.77
C TYR A 126 -13.61 -10.10 0.74
N LEU A 127 -14.31 -10.19 1.87
CA LEU A 127 -15.71 -10.60 1.95
C LEU A 127 -16.56 -9.34 2.07
N VAL A 128 -17.54 -9.21 1.20
CA VAL A 128 -18.35 -8.00 1.04
C VAL A 128 -19.83 -8.37 1.11
N GLN A 129 -20.49 -8.01 2.19
CA GLN A 129 -21.93 -8.17 2.29
C GLN A 129 -22.61 -6.97 1.65
N VAL A 130 -23.51 -7.24 0.71
CA VAL A 130 -24.23 -6.23 -0.08
C VAL A 130 -25.73 -6.38 0.03
N ALA A 131 -26.45 -5.27 -0.13
CA ALA A 131 -27.90 -5.28 -0.33
C ALA A 131 -28.23 -5.82 -1.73
N GLY A 132 -29.26 -6.66 -1.81
CA GLY A 132 -29.66 -7.34 -3.04
C GLY A 132 -28.70 -8.47 -3.45
N VAL A 133 -29.03 -9.14 -4.54
CA VAL A 133 -28.21 -10.20 -5.14
C VAL A 133 -27.74 -9.67 -6.50
N PRO A 134 -26.42 -9.43 -6.68
CA PRO A 134 -25.86 -8.99 -7.95
C PRO A 134 -26.05 -10.06 -9.04
N SER A 135 -26.40 -9.64 -10.26
CA SER A 135 -26.47 -10.53 -11.42
C SER A 135 -25.07 -10.89 -11.95
N ASP A 136 -24.97 -11.93 -12.75
CA ASP A 136 -23.72 -12.31 -13.41
C ASP A 136 -23.19 -11.21 -14.32
N GLU A 137 -24.08 -10.48 -15.00
CA GLU A 137 -23.70 -9.31 -15.81
C GLU A 137 -23.04 -8.21 -14.96
N LEU A 138 -23.55 -7.99 -13.77
CA LEU A 138 -22.98 -7.02 -12.84
C LEU A 138 -21.60 -7.48 -12.34
N LEU A 139 -21.42 -8.77 -12.04
CA LEU A 139 -20.11 -9.32 -11.68
C LEU A 139 -19.11 -9.16 -12.84
N GLU A 140 -19.55 -9.31 -14.08
CA GLU A 140 -18.72 -9.11 -15.27
C GLU A 140 -18.30 -7.65 -15.42
N ARG A 141 -19.20 -6.70 -15.16
CA ARG A 141 -18.87 -5.26 -15.13
C ARG A 141 -17.83 -4.94 -14.06
N LEU A 142 -17.91 -5.56 -12.87
CA LEU A 142 -16.89 -5.40 -11.81
C LEU A 142 -15.50 -5.90 -12.25
N ARG A 143 -15.43 -6.94 -13.09
CA ARG A 143 -14.17 -7.49 -13.63
C ARG A 143 -13.62 -6.63 -14.77
N ARG A 144 -14.48 -6.16 -15.68
CA ARG A 144 -14.08 -5.34 -16.86
C ARG A 144 -13.59 -3.96 -16.46
N GLY A 145 -14.21 -3.36 -15.44
CA GLY A 145 -13.88 -2.05 -14.95
C GLY A 145 -15.10 -1.12 -14.82
N ILE A 146 -15.01 -0.25 -13.84
CA ILE A 146 -16.02 0.75 -13.54
C ILE A 146 -15.35 2.12 -13.48
N ARG A 147 -15.88 3.07 -14.21
CA ARG A 147 -15.42 4.45 -14.18
C ARG A 147 -15.87 5.10 -12.87
N LEU A 148 -14.93 5.46 -12.03
CA LEU A 148 -15.10 6.37 -10.90
C LEU A 148 -14.62 7.78 -11.32
N ALA A 149 -14.89 8.79 -10.49
CA ALA A 149 -14.57 10.18 -10.84
C ALA A 149 -13.08 10.40 -11.17
N GLU A 150 -12.18 9.74 -10.42
CA GLU A 150 -10.73 9.92 -10.56
C GLU A 150 -10.03 8.88 -11.44
N ALA A 151 -10.63 7.72 -11.65
CA ALA A 151 -10.00 6.62 -12.40
C ALA A 151 -10.98 5.51 -12.76
N GLU A 152 -10.61 4.68 -13.70
CA GLU A 152 -11.19 3.36 -13.88
C GLU A 152 -10.64 2.38 -12.87
N VAL A 153 -11.51 1.53 -12.29
CA VAL A 153 -11.17 0.54 -11.26
C VAL A 153 -11.84 -0.78 -11.57
N HIS A 154 -11.21 -1.89 -11.22
CA HIS A 154 -11.74 -3.21 -11.50
C HIS A 154 -11.44 -4.20 -10.35
N ALA A 155 -12.27 -5.21 -10.25
CA ALA A 155 -11.97 -6.35 -9.39
C ALA A 155 -11.22 -7.41 -10.20
N LYS A 156 -10.04 -7.80 -9.75
CA LYS A 156 -9.25 -8.86 -10.39
C LYS A 156 -10.03 -10.18 -10.45
N ARG A 157 -10.76 -10.48 -9.37
CA ARG A 157 -11.72 -11.59 -9.26
C ARG A 157 -12.89 -11.16 -8.40
N VAL A 158 -14.09 -11.62 -8.77
CA VAL A 158 -15.30 -11.47 -7.98
C VAL A 158 -16.21 -12.66 -8.19
N SER A 159 -16.79 -13.18 -7.10
CA SER A 159 -17.77 -14.26 -7.11
C SER A 159 -18.76 -14.11 -5.96
N ILE A 160 -19.95 -14.68 -6.09
CA ILE A 160 -20.90 -14.80 -5.01
C ILE A 160 -20.52 -16.02 -4.16
N ARG A 161 -20.26 -15.81 -2.87
CA ARG A 161 -19.95 -16.87 -1.91
C ARG A 161 -21.20 -17.45 -1.26
N SER A 162 -22.14 -16.58 -0.95
CA SER A 162 -23.48 -16.96 -0.44
C SER A 162 -24.50 -15.90 -0.78
N GLN A 163 -25.77 -16.28 -0.86
CA GLN A 163 -26.85 -15.36 -1.13
C GLN A 163 -28.06 -15.68 -0.27
N HIS A 164 -28.81 -14.65 0.06
CA HIS A 164 -30.10 -14.68 0.74
C HIS A 164 -31.10 -13.83 -0.06
N LYS A 165 -32.39 -13.87 0.29
CA LYS A 165 -33.45 -13.17 -0.48
C LYS A 165 -33.15 -11.71 -0.82
N GLN A 166 -32.53 -10.96 0.09
CA GLN A 166 -32.29 -9.50 -0.03
C GLN A 166 -30.82 -9.09 0.19
N SER A 167 -29.90 -10.05 0.17
CA SER A 167 -28.47 -9.78 0.37
C SER A 167 -27.60 -10.88 -0.21
N ALA A 168 -26.38 -10.54 -0.54
CA ALA A 168 -25.35 -11.50 -0.94
C ALA A 168 -24.01 -11.20 -0.25
N VAL A 169 -23.19 -12.22 -0.08
CA VAL A 169 -21.80 -12.09 0.29
C VAL A 169 -20.94 -12.36 -0.94
N LEU A 170 -20.21 -11.35 -1.36
CA LEU A 170 -19.23 -11.46 -2.45
C LEU A 170 -17.85 -11.75 -1.89
N GLU A 171 -17.10 -12.61 -2.57
CA GLU A 171 -15.64 -12.68 -2.45
C GLU A 171 -15.05 -11.82 -3.57
N MET A 172 -14.26 -10.79 -3.20
CA MET A 172 -13.62 -9.89 -4.14
C MET A 172 -12.11 -9.86 -3.92
N VAL A 173 -11.35 -9.88 -5.00
CA VAL A 173 -9.88 -9.74 -4.98
C VAL A 173 -9.50 -8.51 -5.78
N LEU A 174 -8.72 -7.63 -5.14
CA LEU A 174 -8.15 -6.43 -5.73
C LEU A 174 -6.63 -6.42 -5.53
N ASP A 175 -5.89 -5.87 -6.47
CA ASP A 175 -4.44 -5.63 -6.40
C ASP A 175 -4.11 -4.16 -6.11
N GLU A 176 -5.07 -3.27 -6.33
CA GLU A 176 -5.02 -1.86 -5.94
C GLU A 176 -5.63 -1.60 -4.55
N GLY A 177 -5.90 -0.34 -4.22
CA GLY A 177 -6.51 0.06 -2.95
C GLY A 177 -6.84 1.55 -2.94
N LYS A 178 -7.59 2.02 -3.96
CA LYS A 178 -8.07 3.40 -4.00
C LYS A 178 -9.04 3.70 -2.87
N ASN A 179 -9.23 4.97 -2.55
CA ASN A 179 -10.07 5.37 -1.44
C ASN A 179 -11.50 4.80 -1.58
N ARG A 180 -11.93 3.99 -0.59
CA ARG A 180 -13.26 3.36 -0.52
C ARG A 180 -13.70 2.65 -1.82
N GLU A 181 -12.75 2.10 -2.54
CA GLU A 181 -12.90 1.56 -3.89
C GLU A 181 -14.06 0.58 -4.01
N ILE A 182 -14.08 -0.51 -3.24
CA ILE A 182 -15.15 -1.52 -3.27
C ILE A 182 -16.52 -0.90 -2.98
N ARG A 183 -16.62 -0.03 -1.97
CA ARG A 183 -17.89 0.61 -1.61
C ARG A 183 -18.41 1.51 -2.73
N ARG A 184 -17.53 2.20 -3.43
CA ARG A 184 -17.88 3.09 -4.55
C ARG A 184 -18.24 2.31 -5.80
N MET A 185 -17.46 1.27 -6.15
CA MET A 185 -17.78 0.38 -7.27
C MET A 185 -19.20 -0.20 -7.14
N LEU A 186 -19.50 -0.78 -5.99
CA LEU A 186 -20.80 -1.41 -5.74
C LEU A 186 -21.93 -0.38 -5.64
N ALA A 187 -21.70 0.80 -5.06
CA ALA A 187 -22.68 1.88 -5.03
C ALA A 187 -23.04 2.38 -6.44
N THR A 188 -22.06 2.51 -7.34
CA THR A 188 -22.29 2.88 -8.75
C THR A 188 -23.18 1.85 -9.48
N LEU A 189 -23.16 0.60 -9.02
CA LEU A 189 -23.99 -0.48 -9.56
C LEU A 189 -25.29 -0.71 -8.77
N GLY A 190 -25.64 0.19 -7.84
CA GLY A 190 -26.88 0.15 -7.07
C GLY A 190 -26.86 -0.78 -5.84
N HIS A 191 -25.70 -1.34 -5.48
CA HIS A 191 -25.57 -2.24 -4.34
C HIS A 191 -24.88 -1.56 -3.15
N LYS A 192 -25.62 -1.35 -2.06
CA LYS A 192 -25.08 -0.80 -0.81
C LYS A 192 -24.25 -1.87 -0.08
N VAL A 193 -23.02 -1.52 0.31
CA VAL A 193 -22.16 -2.40 1.12
C VAL A 193 -22.50 -2.27 2.58
N HIS A 194 -22.99 -3.33 3.22
CA HIS A 194 -23.26 -3.44 4.64
C HIS A 194 -22.01 -3.72 5.44
N GLN A 195 -21.30 -4.80 5.11
CA GLN A 195 -20.06 -5.19 5.77
C GLN A 195 -18.94 -5.35 4.75
N LEU A 196 -17.73 -4.99 5.15
CA LEU A 196 -16.52 -5.13 4.34
C LEU A 196 -15.41 -5.64 5.24
N LYS A 197 -14.98 -6.89 4.99
CA LYS A 197 -13.95 -7.57 5.77
C LYS A 197 -12.80 -7.98 4.86
N ARG A 198 -11.59 -7.51 5.14
CA ARG A 198 -10.39 -8.01 4.45
C ARG A 198 -9.93 -9.31 5.11
N VAL A 199 -9.94 -10.39 4.35
CA VAL A 199 -9.63 -11.74 4.87
C VAL A 199 -8.25 -12.25 4.49
N ALA A 200 -7.60 -11.63 3.48
CA ALA A 200 -6.22 -11.99 3.13
C ALA A 200 -5.46 -10.82 2.49
N VAL A 201 -4.12 -10.88 2.57
CA VAL A 201 -3.15 -10.02 1.88
C VAL A 201 -2.05 -10.91 1.35
N GLY A 202 -1.86 -10.97 0.01
CA GLY A 202 -1.02 -11.99 -0.62
C GLY A 202 -1.45 -13.39 -0.19
N GLY A 203 -0.49 -14.25 0.12
CA GLY A 203 -0.74 -15.59 0.66
C GLY A 203 -1.15 -15.63 2.14
N LEU A 204 -1.08 -14.49 2.86
CA LEU A 204 -1.39 -14.46 4.29
C LEU A 204 -2.90 -14.31 4.53
N SER A 205 -3.52 -15.28 5.20
CA SER A 205 -4.94 -15.24 5.57
C SER A 205 -5.15 -14.83 7.02
N LEU A 206 -6.31 -14.19 7.30
CA LEU A 206 -6.73 -13.81 8.64
C LEU A 206 -6.93 -15.01 9.58
N GLY A 207 -7.36 -16.17 9.02
CA GLY A 207 -7.67 -17.36 9.79
C GLY A 207 -8.75 -17.13 10.85
N ASN A 208 -8.54 -17.70 12.02
CA ASN A 208 -9.49 -17.66 13.16
C ASN A 208 -9.24 -16.49 14.12
N LEU A 209 -8.41 -15.51 13.73
CA LEU A 209 -8.13 -14.36 14.59
C LEU A 209 -9.42 -13.55 14.82
N LEU A 210 -9.83 -13.34 16.07
CA LEU A 210 -11.04 -12.60 16.40
C LEU A 210 -10.84 -11.07 16.28
N PRO A 211 -11.89 -10.26 16.11
CA PRO A 211 -11.78 -8.81 16.07
C PRO A 211 -11.06 -8.25 17.31
N GLY A 212 -10.08 -7.38 17.09
CA GLY A 212 -9.22 -6.82 18.12
C GLY A 212 -8.00 -7.68 18.48
N GLN A 213 -7.99 -8.96 18.12
CA GLN A 213 -6.84 -9.83 18.37
C GLN A 213 -5.73 -9.58 17.32
N TRP A 214 -4.50 -9.83 17.77
CA TRP A 214 -3.30 -9.70 16.95
C TRP A 214 -2.31 -10.84 17.26
N ARG A 215 -1.40 -11.09 16.33
CA ARG A 215 -0.23 -11.92 16.55
C ARG A 215 0.97 -11.40 15.75
N GLN A 216 2.15 -11.73 16.21
CA GLN A 216 3.36 -11.47 15.43
C GLN A 216 3.45 -12.48 14.27
N LEU A 217 3.95 -12.03 13.12
CA LEU A 217 4.24 -12.93 11.99
C LEU A 217 5.57 -13.64 12.22
N THR A 218 5.62 -14.87 11.76
CA THR A 218 6.87 -15.65 11.68
C THR A 218 7.74 -15.13 10.53
N TRP A 219 9.04 -15.44 10.60
CA TRP A 219 9.97 -15.12 9.51
C TRP A 219 9.51 -15.71 8.16
N SER A 220 9.03 -16.95 8.17
CA SER A 220 8.55 -17.64 6.96
C SER A 220 7.37 -16.90 6.32
N GLU A 221 6.41 -16.40 7.12
CA GLU A 221 5.27 -15.63 6.62
C GLU A 221 5.72 -14.29 6.01
N ILE A 222 6.68 -13.61 6.64
CA ILE A 222 7.24 -12.36 6.12
C ILE A 222 7.96 -12.59 4.78
N GLU A 223 8.75 -13.63 4.67
CA GLU A 223 9.46 -13.98 3.43
C GLU A 223 8.50 -14.42 2.32
N SER A 224 7.41 -15.14 2.65
CA SER A 224 6.35 -15.46 1.70
C SER A 224 5.70 -14.19 1.14
N LEU A 225 5.34 -13.23 2.00
CA LEU A 225 4.78 -11.94 1.57
C LEU A 225 5.75 -11.14 0.69
N ARG A 226 7.06 -11.20 0.96
CA ARG A 226 8.08 -10.57 0.11
C ARG A 226 8.14 -11.21 -1.28
N LYS A 227 8.13 -12.54 -1.33
CA LYS A 227 8.14 -13.32 -2.59
C LYS A 227 6.89 -13.02 -3.41
N ASP A 228 5.71 -13.01 -2.80
CA ASP A 228 4.43 -12.69 -3.46
C ASP A 228 4.48 -11.31 -4.13
N ALA A 229 4.99 -10.30 -3.42
CA ALA A 229 5.09 -8.94 -3.93
C ALA A 229 6.11 -8.81 -5.08
N ILE A 230 7.22 -9.54 -5.03
CA ILE A 230 8.25 -9.53 -6.10
C ILE A 230 7.72 -10.27 -7.33
N ALA A 231 7.06 -11.42 -7.15
CA ALA A 231 6.50 -12.20 -8.24
C ALA A 231 5.40 -11.43 -9.01
N ALA A 232 4.59 -10.63 -8.30
CA ALA A 232 3.55 -9.83 -8.92
C ALA A 232 4.12 -8.77 -9.89
N VAL A 233 5.29 -8.19 -9.62
CA VAL A 233 5.96 -7.25 -10.52
C VAL A 233 6.39 -7.92 -11.83
N GLY A 234 6.88 -9.15 -11.78
CA GLY A 234 7.25 -9.92 -12.98
C GLY A 234 6.04 -10.21 -13.88
N ALA A 235 4.92 -10.58 -13.28
CA ALA A 235 3.69 -10.89 -14.01
C ALA A 235 3.05 -9.65 -14.69
N ASP A 236 3.17 -8.47 -14.10
CA ASP A 236 2.66 -7.23 -14.69
C ASP A 236 3.58 -6.68 -15.78
N ALA A 237 4.90 -6.88 -15.68
CA ALA A 237 5.84 -6.51 -16.73
C ALA A 237 5.61 -7.28 -18.04
N GLU A 238 5.11 -8.51 -17.96
CA GLU A 238 4.74 -9.33 -19.13
C GLU A 238 3.39 -8.92 -19.74
N ARG A 239 2.54 -8.19 -19.00
CA ARG A 239 1.21 -7.72 -19.45
C ARG A 239 1.20 -6.32 -20.04
N GLU A 240 2.25 -5.52 -19.82
CA GLU A 240 2.31 -4.17 -20.40
C GLU A 240 2.51 -4.28 -21.93
N PRO A 241 1.56 -3.83 -22.77
CA PRO A 241 1.78 -3.84 -24.21
C PRO A 241 3.01 -3.01 -24.54
N PRO A 242 3.80 -3.38 -25.55
CA PRO A 242 5.00 -2.64 -25.90
C PRO A 242 4.66 -1.17 -26.12
N ARG A 243 5.31 -0.29 -25.40
CA ARG A 243 5.12 1.17 -25.53
C ARG A 243 5.23 1.54 -27.00
N PRO A 244 4.28 2.30 -27.57
CA PRO A 244 4.36 2.72 -28.95
C PRO A 244 5.70 3.44 -29.14
N ARG A 245 6.51 2.95 -30.08
CA ARG A 245 7.77 3.62 -30.48
C ARG A 245 7.40 5.03 -30.87
N GLY A 246 7.94 6.01 -30.15
CA GLY A 246 7.75 7.42 -30.49
C GLY A 246 8.08 7.66 -31.97
N PRO A 247 7.48 8.67 -32.61
CA PRO A 247 7.65 8.92 -34.03
C PRO A 247 9.14 8.98 -34.38
N VAL A 248 9.54 8.13 -35.33
CA VAL A 248 10.89 8.15 -35.90
C VAL A 248 11.12 9.57 -36.41
N ARG A 249 12.03 10.31 -35.81
CA ARG A 249 12.42 11.63 -36.32
C ARG A 249 12.99 11.42 -37.72
N GLY A 250 12.23 11.83 -38.71
CA GLY A 250 12.67 11.89 -40.09
C GLY A 250 13.95 12.72 -40.22
N PRO A 251 14.74 12.50 -41.28
CA PRO A 251 15.95 13.23 -41.51
C PRO A 251 15.67 14.74 -41.56
N ARG A 252 16.46 15.52 -40.86
CA ARG A 252 16.34 16.98 -40.85
C ARG A 252 16.53 17.49 -42.30
N PRO A 253 15.67 18.39 -42.80
CA PRO A 253 15.86 19.02 -44.11
C PRO A 253 17.19 19.78 -44.08
N GLY A 254 17.98 19.57 -45.14
CA GLY A 254 19.30 20.18 -45.33
C GLY A 254 19.23 21.71 -45.20
N GLY A 255 20.18 22.29 -44.53
CA GLY A 255 20.35 23.73 -44.39
C GLY A 255 20.59 24.41 -45.74
N PRO A 256 20.28 25.70 -45.90
CA PRO A 256 20.42 26.44 -47.14
C PRO A 256 21.87 26.51 -47.61
N PRO A 257 22.12 26.54 -48.94
CA PRO A 257 23.48 26.55 -49.50
C PRO A 257 24.21 27.85 -49.12
N ARG A 258 25.49 27.71 -48.76
CA ARG A 258 26.37 28.84 -48.49
C ARG A 258 26.58 29.65 -49.78
N ARG A 259 26.37 30.96 -49.72
CA ARG A 259 26.69 31.88 -50.83
C ARG A 259 28.20 31.95 -51.03
N PRO A 260 28.71 31.92 -52.27
CA PRO A 260 30.12 32.13 -52.56
C PRO A 260 30.48 33.59 -52.27
N GLY A 261 31.68 33.75 -51.64
CA GLY A 261 32.24 35.07 -51.34
C GLY A 261 32.61 35.81 -52.62
N MET A 262 32.29 37.09 -52.66
CA MET A 262 32.89 38.06 -53.57
C MET A 262 34.10 38.70 -52.87
N ARG A 263 35.16 38.80 -53.64
CA ARG A 263 36.41 39.50 -53.36
C ARG A 263 36.17 40.99 -53.14
#